data_5c264be4c1cca886e3014d7cb79718ff
#
_entry.id   5c264be4c1cca886e3014d7cb79718ff
#
_cell.length_a   1.000
_cell.length_b   1.000
_cell.length_c   1.000
_cell.angle_alpha   90.00
_cell.angle_beta   90.00
_cell.angle_gamma   90.00
#
_symmetry.space_group_name_H-M   'P 1'
#
loop_
_entity.id
_entity.type
_entity.pdbx_description
1 polymer ?
#
loop_
_entity_poly.entity_id
_entity_poly.type
_entity_poly.pdbx_seq_one_letter_code
_entity_poly.pdbx_strand_id
1 'polypeptide(L)'
;MQMNKRRNNMKNLVIVESPAKCKTIEKYLGSDYKVVSSKGHIRDLATTGKFGLGIDVEHDFEPNYQIIKGKNKEVTALKKDVKDANIIYLATDPDREGEAISWHLAYLLGIDANEPCRIVFNEITKNAIQEAVKNPRPIDIKLVDAQQARRVLDRLVGYQIS
;
A
#
# COMPACT_ATOMS: atom_id res chain seq x y z
N MET A 1 -0.04 31.23 -12.50
CA MET A 1 0.96 31.62 -11.50
C MET A 1 0.64 31.13 -10.09
N GLN A 2 -0.60 31.24 -9.62
CA GLN A 2 -0.97 30.67 -8.32
C GLN A 2 -0.89 29.13 -8.28
N MET A 3 -1.12 28.46 -9.41
CA MET A 3 -0.97 27.00 -9.51
C MET A 3 0.49 26.54 -9.34
N ASN A 4 1.46 27.32 -9.81
CA ASN A 4 2.89 26.98 -9.64
C ASN A 4 3.36 27.13 -8.19
N LYS A 5 2.85 28.14 -7.46
CA LYS A 5 3.14 28.30 -6.03
C LYS A 5 2.53 27.16 -5.21
N ARG A 6 1.34 26.69 -5.57
CA ARG A 6 0.67 25.57 -4.90
C ARG A 6 1.44 24.27 -5.09
N ARG A 7 1.94 24.00 -6.33
CA ARG A 7 2.77 22.82 -6.61
C ARG A 7 4.10 22.86 -5.87
N ASN A 8 4.72 24.03 -5.78
CA ASN A 8 6.01 24.20 -5.07
C ASN A 8 5.88 24.02 -3.55
N ASN A 9 4.66 24.18 -2.99
CA ASN A 9 4.40 23.99 -1.57
C ASN A 9 3.87 22.61 -1.24
N MET A 10 3.56 21.75 -2.24
CA MET A 10 3.11 20.40 -2.03
C MET A 10 4.30 19.49 -1.74
N LYS A 11 4.16 18.70 -0.69
CA LYS A 11 5.19 17.74 -0.31
C LYS A 11 5.02 16.43 -1.07
N ASN A 12 6.10 15.67 -1.19
CA ASN A 12 6.05 14.30 -1.64
C ASN A 12 5.56 13.43 -0.49
N LEU A 13 4.69 12.48 -0.78
CA LEU A 13 4.09 11.62 0.23
C LEU A 13 4.73 10.24 0.19
N VAL A 14 5.11 9.74 1.36
CA VAL A 14 5.62 8.37 1.52
C VAL A 14 4.68 7.62 2.46
N ILE A 15 4.15 6.50 2.01
CA ILE A 15 3.23 5.67 2.80
C ILE A 15 3.96 4.40 3.23
N VAL A 16 4.11 4.21 4.54
CA VAL A 16 4.75 3.03 5.16
C VAL A 16 3.70 2.20 5.89
N GLU A 17 4.06 0.98 6.30
CA GLU A 17 3.15 0.11 7.04
C GLU A 17 2.97 0.52 8.50
N SER A 18 4.07 0.84 9.17
CA SER A 18 4.11 1.01 10.63
C SER A 18 4.26 2.48 11.01
N PRO A 19 3.40 2.98 11.93
CA PRO A 19 3.53 4.36 12.44
C PRO A 19 4.89 4.62 13.10
N ALA A 20 5.49 3.60 13.71
CA ALA A 20 6.77 3.73 14.42
C ALA A 20 7.92 4.16 13.50
N LYS A 21 7.84 3.86 12.20
CA LYS A 21 8.89 4.18 11.23
C LYS A 21 8.76 5.57 10.63
N CYS A 22 7.59 6.20 10.76
CA CYS A 22 7.29 7.47 10.06
C CYS A 22 8.26 8.59 10.41
N LYS A 23 8.50 8.84 11.69
CA LYS A 23 9.33 9.95 12.13
C LYS A 23 10.78 9.81 11.68
N THR A 24 11.33 8.62 11.77
CA THR A 24 12.72 8.35 11.39
C THR A 24 12.90 8.55 9.88
N ILE A 25 11.98 8.01 9.08
CA ILE A 25 12.04 8.12 7.62
C ILE A 25 11.87 9.57 7.19
N GLU A 26 10.92 10.29 7.79
CA GLU A 26 10.69 11.71 7.50
C GLU A 26 11.93 12.55 7.81
N LYS A 27 12.58 12.26 8.93
CA LYS A 27 13.82 12.94 9.32
C LYS A 27 14.93 12.74 8.27
N TYR A 28 15.06 11.53 7.74
CA TYR A 28 16.08 11.21 6.74
C TYR A 28 15.78 11.81 5.36
N LEU A 29 14.51 11.98 5.02
CA LEU A 29 14.09 12.54 3.73
C LEU A 29 14.04 14.06 3.71
N GLY A 30 13.77 14.71 4.85
CA GLY A 30 13.77 16.17 4.96
C GLY A 30 12.37 16.79 4.80
N SER A 31 12.35 18.11 4.72
CA SER A 31 11.11 18.91 4.78
C SER A 31 10.23 18.80 3.53
N ASP A 32 10.77 18.31 2.41
CA ASP A 32 10.00 18.15 1.16
C ASP A 32 9.13 16.91 1.15
N TYR A 33 9.19 16.11 2.21
CA TYR A 33 8.51 14.82 2.31
C TYR A 33 7.60 14.78 3.53
N LYS A 34 6.43 14.19 3.35
CA LYS A 34 5.53 13.83 4.44
C LYS A 34 5.43 12.31 4.48
N VAL A 35 5.64 11.72 5.65
CA VAL A 35 5.58 10.26 5.82
C VAL A 35 4.37 9.92 6.68
N VAL A 36 3.52 9.05 6.16
CA VAL A 36 2.32 8.58 6.84
C VAL A 36 2.29 7.06 6.85
N SER A 37 1.46 6.47 7.69
CA SER A 37 1.33 5.03 7.82
C SER A 37 -0.06 4.56 7.42
N SER A 38 -0.11 3.40 6.76
CA SER A 38 -1.36 2.68 6.53
C SER A 38 -1.84 1.93 7.78
N LYS A 39 -0.98 1.83 8.79
CA LYS A 39 -1.22 1.03 10.01
C LYS A 39 -1.51 -0.43 9.66
N GLY A 40 -0.68 -1.02 8.80
CA GLY A 40 -0.79 -2.38 8.34
C GLY A 40 -1.72 -2.53 7.13
N HIS A 41 -2.42 -3.64 7.08
CA HIS A 41 -3.36 -3.94 6.01
C HIS A 41 -4.62 -3.08 6.12
N ILE A 42 -5.12 -2.60 4.98
CA ILE A 42 -6.37 -1.81 4.91
C ILE A 42 -7.43 -2.44 4.02
N ARG A 43 -7.06 -3.45 3.22
CA ARG A 43 -7.96 -4.14 2.30
C ARG A 43 -7.61 -5.62 2.30
N ASP A 44 -8.62 -6.49 2.30
CA ASP A 44 -8.43 -7.94 2.33
C ASP A 44 -9.62 -8.62 1.68
N LEU A 45 -9.56 -9.94 1.59
CA LEU A 45 -10.67 -10.76 1.08
C LEU A 45 -11.93 -10.47 1.89
N ALA A 46 -13.04 -10.33 1.19
CA ALA A 46 -14.34 -10.11 1.81
C ALA A 46 -14.72 -11.31 2.69
N THR A 47 -15.48 -11.04 3.75
CA THR A 47 -16.06 -12.08 4.61
C THR A 47 -17.47 -12.46 4.18
N THR A 48 -17.95 -11.87 3.09
CA THR A 48 -19.25 -12.12 2.47
C THR A 48 -19.13 -13.13 1.33
N GLY A 49 -20.24 -13.49 0.72
CA GLY A 49 -20.29 -14.48 -0.35
C GLY A 49 -20.56 -15.88 0.18
N LYS A 50 -20.50 -16.87 -0.71
CA LYS A 50 -20.79 -18.27 -0.35
C LYS A 50 -19.81 -18.74 0.73
N PHE A 51 -20.34 -19.21 1.83
CA PHE A 51 -19.58 -19.68 3.01
C PHE A 51 -18.71 -18.60 3.68
N GLY A 52 -18.93 -17.32 3.39
CA GLY A 52 -18.13 -16.23 3.95
C GLY A 52 -16.67 -16.21 3.51
N LEU A 53 -16.36 -16.84 2.36
CA LEU A 53 -14.98 -16.99 1.90
C LEU A 53 -14.40 -15.74 1.23
N GLY A 54 -15.25 -14.82 0.75
CA GLY A 54 -14.79 -13.69 -0.04
C GLY A 54 -14.22 -14.10 -1.39
N ILE A 55 -14.58 -15.30 -1.85
CA ILE A 55 -14.08 -15.93 -3.09
C ILE A 55 -15.29 -16.45 -3.84
N ASP A 56 -15.33 -16.21 -5.15
CA ASP A 56 -16.37 -16.74 -6.01
C ASP A 56 -16.00 -18.16 -6.46
N VAL A 57 -16.50 -19.15 -5.73
CA VAL A 57 -16.20 -20.55 -6.02
C VAL A 57 -16.88 -21.07 -7.28
N GLU A 58 -17.86 -20.35 -7.81
CA GLU A 58 -18.61 -20.72 -9.02
C GLU A 58 -18.03 -20.08 -10.28
N HIS A 59 -17.21 -19.03 -10.15
CA HIS A 59 -16.62 -18.25 -11.25
C HIS A 59 -15.10 -18.18 -11.11
N ASP A 60 -14.42 -19.32 -11.28
CA ASP A 60 -12.95 -19.43 -11.31
C ASP A 60 -12.25 -18.98 -10.04
N PHE A 61 -12.94 -19.01 -8.90
CA PHE A 61 -12.38 -18.62 -7.59
C PHE A 61 -11.86 -17.17 -7.56
N GLU A 62 -12.53 -16.26 -8.29
CA GLU A 62 -12.15 -14.85 -8.27
C GLU A 62 -12.26 -14.28 -6.85
N PRO A 63 -11.19 -13.66 -6.34
CA PRO A 63 -11.24 -13.05 -5.01
C PRO A 63 -12.02 -11.73 -5.02
N ASN A 64 -12.85 -11.56 -4.02
CA ASN A 64 -13.52 -10.28 -3.76
C ASN A 64 -12.81 -9.59 -2.60
N TYR A 65 -12.40 -8.36 -2.79
CA TYR A 65 -11.69 -7.58 -1.79
C TYR A 65 -12.57 -6.47 -1.22
N GLN A 66 -12.37 -6.18 0.05
CA GLN A 66 -13.06 -5.08 0.73
C GLN A 66 -12.11 -4.40 1.71
N ILE A 67 -12.43 -3.17 2.08
CA ILE A 67 -11.72 -2.45 3.12
C ILE A 67 -11.94 -3.20 4.43
N ILE A 68 -10.87 -3.44 5.18
CA ILE A 68 -10.95 -4.13 6.47
C ILE A 68 -11.83 -3.33 7.43
N LYS A 69 -12.72 -4.01 8.13
CA LYS A 69 -13.63 -3.38 9.11
C LYS A 69 -12.84 -2.55 10.11
N GLY A 70 -13.25 -1.29 10.30
CA GLY A 70 -12.58 -0.36 11.20
C GLY A 70 -11.45 0.45 10.56
N LYS A 71 -11.14 0.21 9.28
CA LYS A 71 -10.06 0.91 8.57
C LYS A 71 -10.55 2.03 7.65
N ASN A 72 -11.84 2.33 7.63
CA ASN A 72 -12.37 3.38 6.76
C ASN A 72 -11.80 4.77 7.07
N LYS A 73 -11.51 5.06 8.33
CA LYS A 73 -10.90 6.32 8.74
C LYS A 73 -9.50 6.47 8.17
N GLU A 74 -8.70 5.40 8.24
CA GLU A 74 -7.33 5.38 7.70
C GLU A 74 -7.35 5.57 6.19
N VAL A 75 -8.27 4.91 5.49
CA VAL A 75 -8.42 5.06 4.04
C VAL A 75 -8.80 6.49 3.68
N THR A 76 -9.75 7.09 4.40
CA THR A 76 -10.19 8.46 4.16
C THR A 76 -9.04 9.46 4.38
N ALA A 77 -8.28 9.28 5.46
CA ALA A 77 -7.12 10.11 5.77
C ALA A 77 -6.04 9.99 4.68
N LEU A 78 -5.76 8.77 4.22
CA LEU A 78 -4.79 8.54 3.15
C LEU A 78 -5.23 9.16 1.83
N LYS A 79 -6.51 9.06 1.47
CA LYS A 79 -7.06 9.69 0.26
C LYS A 79 -6.87 11.21 0.31
N LYS A 80 -7.08 11.82 1.45
CA LYS A 80 -6.84 13.25 1.64
C LYS A 80 -5.37 13.60 1.46
N ASP A 81 -4.48 12.84 2.09
CA ASP A 81 -3.03 13.04 1.99
C ASP A 81 -2.55 12.90 0.55
N VAL A 82 -3.07 11.90 -0.19
CA VAL A 82 -2.75 11.69 -1.60
C VAL A 82 -3.18 12.87 -2.46
N LYS A 83 -4.36 13.41 -2.20
CA LYS A 83 -4.90 14.56 -2.94
C LYS A 83 -4.01 15.80 -2.76
N ASP A 84 -3.42 15.97 -1.58
CA ASP A 84 -2.58 17.13 -1.27
C ASP A 84 -1.09 16.88 -1.60
N ALA A 85 -0.74 15.71 -2.12
CA ALA A 85 0.65 15.34 -2.40
C ALA A 85 1.07 15.68 -3.83
N ASN A 86 2.36 15.97 -4.01
CA ASN A 86 2.96 16.17 -5.32
C ASN A 86 3.30 14.83 -5.98
N ILE A 87 4.13 14.02 -5.31
CA ILE A 87 4.50 12.67 -5.75
C ILE A 87 4.20 11.70 -4.61
N ILE A 88 3.77 10.50 -4.94
CA ILE A 88 3.41 9.49 -3.95
C ILE A 88 4.32 8.28 -4.09
N TYR A 89 4.91 7.86 -2.97
CA TYR A 89 5.74 6.67 -2.89
C TYR A 89 5.12 5.66 -1.91
N LEU A 90 5.02 4.41 -2.35
CA LEU A 90 4.54 3.31 -1.52
C LEU A 90 5.75 2.55 -0.99
N ALA A 91 5.99 2.65 0.32
CA ALA A 91 7.22 2.19 0.98
C ALA A 91 6.93 1.13 2.05
N THR A 92 6.02 0.22 1.74
CA THR A 92 5.74 -0.93 2.60
C THR A 92 6.92 -1.91 2.60
N ASP A 93 6.91 -2.90 3.49
CA ASP A 93 8.05 -3.80 3.70
C ASP A 93 8.48 -4.51 2.40
N PRO A 94 9.78 -4.89 2.27
CA PRO A 94 10.32 -5.47 1.04
C PRO A 94 10.05 -6.97 0.90
N ASP A 95 8.87 -7.44 1.25
CA ASP A 95 8.45 -8.83 1.12
C ASP A 95 7.17 -8.93 0.28
N ARG A 96 6.69 -10.16 0.06
CA ARG A 96 5.47 -10.40 -0.73
C ARG A 96 4.25 -9.73 -0.09
N GLU A 97 4.17 -9.78 1.23
CA GLU A 97 3.08 -9.16 1.97
C GLU A 97 3.10 -7.65 1.81
N GLY A 98 4.29 -7.03 1.96
CA GLY A 98 4.47 -5.60 1.73
C GLY A 98 4.13 -5.18 0.30
N GLU A 99 4.50 -5.99 -0.68
CA GLU A 99 4.16 -5.73 -2.07
C GLU A 99 2.65 -5.76 -2.28
N ALA A 100 1.96 -6.72 -1.68
CA ALA A 100 0.49 -6.83 -1.74
C ALA A 100 -0.18 -5.64 -1.05
N ILE A 101 0.33 -5.19 0.08
CA ILE A 101 -0.19 -4.00 0.77
C ILE A 101 -0.06 -2.77 -0.14
N SER A 102 1.08 -2.59 -0.80
CA SER A 102 1.27 -1.49 -1.76
C SER A 102 0.27 -1.57 -2.91
N TRP A 103 0.02 -2.76 -3.42
CA TRP A 103 -0.96 -2.97 -4.48
C TRP A 103 -2.38 -2.60 -4.04
N HIS A 104 -2.78 -3.01 -2.82
CA HIS A 104 -4.07 -2.63 -2.25
C HIS A 104 -4.17 -1.11 -2.05
N LEU A 105 -3.10 -0.48 -1.58
CA LEU A 105 -3.04 0.98 -1.42
C LEU A 105 -3.20 1.68 -2.76
N ALA A 106 -2.48 1.22 -3.78
CA ALA A 106 -2.56 1.79 -5.12
C ALA A 106 -4.00 1.73 -5.67
N TYR A 107 -4.65 0.59 -5.50
CA TYR A 107 -6.04 0.40 -5.92
C TYR A 107 -6.99 1.39 -5.21
N LEU A 108 -6.89 1.46 -3.88
CA LEU A 108 -7.80 2.29 -3.08
C LEU A 108 -7.56 3.79 -3.28
N LEU A 109 -6.31 4.18 -3.54
CA LEU A 109 -5.91 5.58 -3.65
C LEU A 109 -5.85 6.09 -5.09
N GLY A 110 -6.18 5.23 -6.06
CA GLY A 110 -6.17 5.62 -7.47
C GLY A 110 -4.77 5.82 -8.04
N ILE A 111 -3.77 5.13 -7.52
CA ILE A 111 -2.40 5.18 -7.99
C ILE A 111 -2.19 4.08 -9.03
N ASP A 112 -1.56 4.41 -10.17
CA ASP A 112 -1.28 3.42 -11.20
C ASP A 112 -0.12 2.53 -10.78
N ALA A 113 -0.40 1.24 -10.59
CA ALA A 113 0.61 0.25 -10.18
C ALA A 113 1.70 0.04 -11.23
N ASN A 114 1.46 0.41 -12.48
CA ASN A 114 2.43 0.30 -13.58
C ASN A 114 3.39 1.48 -13.64
N GLU A 115 3.09 2.56 -12.92
CA GLU A 115 3.96 3.71 -12.80
C GLU A 115 4.97 3.52 -11.66
N PRO A 116 6.12 4.21 -11.68
CA PRO A 116 7.11 4.06 -10.62
C PRO A 116 6.66 4.73 -9.32
N CYS A 117 5.88 3.98 -8.54
CA CYS A 117 5.30 4.42 -7.27
C CYS A 117 5.84 3.65 -6.07
N ARG A 118 6.54 2.54 -6.28
CA ARG A 118 7.03 1.65 -5.22
C ARG A 118 8.49 1.92 -4.92
N ILE A 119 8.82 2.16 -3.65
CA ILE A 119 10.21 2.22 -3.19
C ILE A 119 10.44 1.11 -2.16
N VAL A 120 11.64 0.55 -2.18
CA VAL A 120 12.03 -0.57 -1.33
C VAL A 120 13.38 -0.25 -0.68
N PHE A 121 13.46 -0.46 0.62
CA PHE A 121 14.73 -0.39 1.35
C PHE A 121 14.77 -1.51 2.38
N ASN A 122 15.91 -2.18 2.49
CA ASN A 122 16.08 -3.32 3.39
C ASN A 122 16.53 -2.92 4.80
N GLU A 123 16.93 -1.66 4.97
CA GLU A 123 17.35 -1.11 6.24
C GLU A 123 16.89 0.34 6.38
N ILE A 124 16.67 0.78 7.61
CA ILE A 124 16.24 2.16 7.88
C ILE A 124 17.47 3.00 8.23
N THR A 125 18.24 3.32 7.19
CA THR A 125 19.38 4.23 7.27
C THR A 125 19.16 5.39 6.31
N LYS A 126 19.81 6.50 6.59
CA LYS A 126 19.69 7.71 5.76
C LYS A 126 20.03 7.40 4.30
N ASN A 127 21.15 6.69 4.07
CA ASN A 127 21.60 6.37 2.71
C ASN A 127 20.62 5.46 1.98
N ALA A 128 20.16 4.39 2.63
CA ALA A 128 19.22 3.45 2.02
C ALA A 128 17.90 4.13 1.63
N ILE A 129 17.37 4.96 2.50
CA ILE A 129 16.10 5.65 2.28
C ILE A 129 16.25 6.70 1.17
N GLN A 130 17.31 7.48 1.17
CA GLN A 130 17.58 8.48 0.13
C GLN A 130 17.80 7.84 -1.24
N GLU A 131 18.50 6.71 -1.30
CA GLU A 131 18.66 5.95 -2.54
C GLU A 131 17.33 5.38 -3.04
N ALA A 132 16.49 4.88 -2.13
CA ALA A 132 15.20 4.29 -2.50
C ALA A 132 14.30 5.31 -3.21
N VAL A 133 14.20 6.54 -2.72
CA VAL A 133 13.36 7.57 -3.34
C VAL A 133 13.89 8.05 -4.69
N LYS A 134 15.18 7.83 -4.97
CA LYS A 134 15.77 8.14 -6.28
C LYS A 134 15.50 7.05 -7.32
N ASN A 135 15.14 5.85 -6.88
CA ASN A 135 14.97 4.67 -7.74
C ASN A 135 13.61 4.01 -7.52
N PRO A 136 12.50 4.74 -7.71
CA PRO A 136 11.17 4.13 -7.61
C PRO A 136 10.94 3.17 -8.78
N ARG A 137 10.12 2.15 -8.53
CA ARG A 137 9.77 1.16 -9.54
C ARG A 137 8.25 0.90 -9.53
N PRO A 138 7.72 0.25 -10.58
CA PRO A 138 6.34 -0.24 -10.55
C PRO A 138 6.16 -1.31 -9.48
N ILE A 139 4.91 -1.57 -9.09
CA ILE A 139 4.59 -2.68 -8.20
C ILE A 139 4.87 -4.00 -8.93
N ASP A 140 5.52 -4.93 -8.25
CA ASP A 140 5.82 -6.25 -8.80
C ASP A 140 4.56 -7.13 -8.72
N ILE A 141 3.84 -7.21 -9.83
CA ILE A 141 2.57 -7.95 -9.90
C ILE A 141 2.77 -9.45 -9.66
N LYS A 142 3.92 -10.00 -10.00
CA LYS A 142 4.21 -11.43 -9.72
C LYS A 142 4.23 -11.72 -8.23
N LEU A 143 4.82 -10.83 -7.44
CA LEU A 143 4.81 -10.96 -5.98
C LEU A 143 3.41 -10.79 -5.41
N VAL A 144 2.64 -9.86 -5.96
CA VAL A 144 1.24 -9.64 -5.56
C VAL A 144 0.41 -10.89 -5.86
N ASP A 145 0.52 -11.43 -7.06
CA ASP A 145 -0.23 -12.63 -7.48
C ASP A 145 0.13 -13.82 -6.59
N ALA A 146 1.41 -14.00 -6.27
CA ALA A 146 1.86 -15.08 -5.38
C ALA A 146 1.24 -14.95 -3.98
N GLN A 147 1.19 -13.74 -3.44
CA GLN A 147 0.60 -13.48 -2.13
C GLN A 147 -0.92 -13.68 -2.14
N GLN A 148 -1.60 -13.22 -3.20
CA GLN A 148 -3.04 -13.40 -3.35
C GLN A 148 -3.40 -14.88 -3.48
N ALA A 149 -2.67 -15.62 -4.30
CA ALA A 149 -2.90 -17.07 -4.47
C ALA A 149 -2.76 -17.80 -3.13
N ARG A 150 -1.75 -17.47 -2.36
CA ARG A 150 -1.54 -18.05 -1.03
C ARG A 150 -2.68 -17.67 -0.08
N ARG A 151 -3.11 -16.40 -0.11
CA ARG A 151 -4.20 -15.92 0.76
C ARG A 151 -5.51 -16.64 0.45
N VAL A 152 -5.82 -16.83 -0.84
CA VAL A 152 -7.00 -17.58 -1.28
C VAL A 152 -6.91 -19.04 -0.82
N LEU A 153 -5.76 -19.67 -1.02
CA LEU A 153 -5.55 -21.07 -0.62
C LEU A 153 -5.71 -21.24 0.90
N ASP A 154 -5.11 -20.35 1.70
CA ASP A 154 -5.22 -20.39 3.15
C ASP A 154 -6.68 -20.27 3.59
N ARG A 155 -7.47 -19.42 2.93
CA ARG A 155 -8.89 -19.24 3.23
C ARG A 155 -9.68 -20.51 2.91
N LEU A 156 -9.41 -21.15 1.77
CA LEU A 156 -10.09 -22.39 1.36
C LEU A 156 -9.72 -23.56 2.29
N VAL A 157 -8.45 -23.69 2.63
CA VAL A 157 -7.99 -24.75 3.56
C VAL A 157 -8.59 -24.52 4.95
N GLY A 158 -8.61 -23.30 5.44
CA GLY A 158 -9.21 -22.95 6.72
C GLY A 158 -10.69 -23.31 6.77
N TYR A 159 -11.42 -23.08 5.69
CA TYR A 159 -12.82 -23.47 5.59
C TYR A 159 -13.02 -24.98 5.67
N GLN A 160 -12.18 -25.77 4.98
CA GLN A 160 -12.27 -27.23 4.95
C GLN A 160 -11.93 -27.88 6.30
N ILE A 161 -11.04 -27.26 7.08
CA ILE A 161 -10.61 -27.78 8.37
C ILE A 161 -11.61 -27.41 9.48
N SER A 162 -12.24 -26.28 9.36
CA SER A 162 -13.23 -25.80 10.34
C SER A 162 -14.62 -26.33 10.05
#